data_886b68773e0db586a775ba1ce71c8465
#
_entry.id   886b68773e0db586a775ba1ce71c8465
#
_cell.length_a   1.000
_cell.length_b   1.000
_cell.length_c   1.000
_cell.angle_alpha   90.00
_cell.angle_beta   90.00
_cell.angle_gamma   90.00
#
_symmetry.space_group_name_H-M   'P 1'
#
loop_
_entity.id
_entity.type
_entity.pdbx_description
1 polymer ?
#
loop_
_entity_poly.entity_id
_entity_poly.type
_entity_poly.pdbx_seq_one_letter_code
_entity_poly.pdbx_strand_id
1 'polypeptide(L)'
;MGDAEMPKSEYFRNKVRTSDEVICELSFERKNVAEKLENLKSAINANPDSVSEKNKELWKKQAKAMQEYVDVLGERIKDLIGE
;
A
#
# COMPACT_ATOMS: atom_id res chain seq x y z
N MET A 1 -20.69 11.23 -26.39
CA MET A 1 -20.65 11.40 -25.80
C MET A 1 -20.41 11.35 -25.17
N GLY A 2 -20.29 11.29 -25.30
CA GLY A 2 -20.33 11.31 -24.57
C GLY A 2 -19.90 11.12 -23.95
N ASP A 3 -20.14 10.93 -24.26
CA ASP A 3 -19.76 10.86 -23.66
C ASP A 3 -19.27 10.38 -23.27
N ALA A 4 -19.46 10.12 -23.58
CA ALA A 4 -19.10 9.79 -23.14
C ALA A 4 -18.37 9.40 -22.98
N GLU A 5 -18.28 9.38 -23.29
CA GLU A 5 -17.72 9.30 -23.01
C GLU A 5 -16.81 9.09 -22.48
N MET A 6 -16.77 8.88 -22.49
CA MET A 6 -16.04 8.88 -22.03
C MET A 6 -15.58 8.42 -21.46
N PRO A 7 -15.47 8.32 -21.58
CA PRO A 7 -15.08 8.03 -20.89
C PRO A 7 -14.54 7.74 -20.17
N LYS A 8 -14.58 7.34 -20.06
CA LYS A 8 -14.09 7.40 -19.52
C LYS A 8 -13.25 7.18 -18.75
N SER A 9 -13.14 6.86 -18.70
CA SER A 9 -12.36 6.92 -18.12
C SER A 9 -11.38 7.31 -17.75
N GLU A 10 -11.29 7.57 -18.12
CA GLU A 10 -10.56 8.21 -17.84
C GLU A 10 -10.28 9.08 -17.33
N TYR A 11 -10.90 9.27 -17.71
CA TYR A 11 -10.82 10.25 -17.26
C TYR A 11 -10.74 10.45 -16.44
N PHE A 12 -10.98 10.03 -16.70
CA PHE A 12 -11.12 10.41 -15.84
C PHE A 12 -10.69 10.43 -15.09
N ARG A 13 -10.47 9.92 -15.20
CA ARG A 13 -10.02 10.12 -14.56
C ARG A 13 -9.66 10.80 -13.94
N ASN A 14 -9.47 11.01 -14.28
CA ASN A 14 -9.41 11.89 -13.67
C ASN A 14 -10.40 12.44 -13.21
N LYS A 15 -11.04 11.82 -13.49
CA LYS A 15 -12.14 12.20 -12.90
C LYS A 15 -12.04 12.48 -11.55
N VAL A 16 -12.65 13.22 -11.37
CA VAL A 16 -12.16 13.90 -10.21
C VAL A 16 -12.71 13.28 -8.95
N ARG A 17 -11.82 12.73 -8.17
CA ARG A 17 -12.18 12.14 -6.88
C ARG A 17 -11.89 13.17 -5.80
N THR A 18 -12.75 13.19 -4.76
CA THR A 18 -12.52 14.11 -3.66
C THR A 18 -11.32 13.66 -2.83
N SER A 19 -10.72 14.58 -2.09
CA SER A 19 -9.63 14.26 -1.19
C SER A 19 -10.05 13.21 -0.16
N ASP A 20 -11.29 13.30 0.34
CA ASP A 20 -11.79 12.33 1.32
C ASP A 20 -11.82 10.93 0.74
N GLU A 21 -12.23 10.78 -0.53
CA GLU A 21 -12.26 9.48 -1.17
C GLU A 21 -10.85 8.90 -1.31
N VAL A 22 -9.90 9.75 -1.71
CA VAL A 22 -8.52 9.29 -1.87
C VAL A 22 -7.94 8.93 -0.51
N ILE A 23 -8.20 9.71 0.52
CA ILE A 23 -7.73 9.43 1.88
C ILE A 23 -8.25 8.07 2.35
N CYS A 24 -9.54 7.80 2.12
CA CYS A 24 -10.12 6.51 2.50
C CYS A 24 -9.42 5.36 1.80
N GLU A 25 -9.18 5.50 0.50
CA GLU A 25 -8.51 4.44 -0.26
C GLU A 25 -7.09 4.20 0.21
N LEU A 26 -6.36 5.29 0.44
CA LEU A 26 -4.98 5.18 0.92
C LEU A 26 -4.93 4.58 2.32
N SER A 27 -5.87 4.96 3.18
CA SER A 27 -5.93 4.43 4.54
C SER A 27 -6.22 2.93 4.52
N PHE A 28 -7.12 2.50 3.66
CA PHE A 28 -7.46 1.09 3.52
C PHE A 28 -6.27 0.30 3.00
N GLU A 29 -5.61 0.81 1.96
CA GLU A 29 -4.45 0.17 1.39
C GLU A 29 -3.31 0.09 2.41
N ARG A 30 -3.08 1.18 3.14
CA ARG A 30 -2.04 1.23 4.17
C ARG A 30 -2.29 0.18 5.24
N LYS A 31 -3.53 0.07 5.70
CA LYS A 31 -3.90 -0.92 6.70
C LYS A 31 -3.63 -2.34 6.20
N ASN A 32 -4.03 -2.62 4.96
CA ASN A 32 -3.85 -3.96 4.40
C ASN A 32 -2.37 -4.33 4.28
N VAL A 33 -1.54 -3.40 3.82
CA VAL A 33 -0.11 -3.67 3.68
C VAL A 33 0.52 -3.80 5.07
N ALA A 34 0.10 -2.98 6.03
CA ALA A 34 0.63 -3.05 7.39
C ALA A 34 0.32 -4.40 8.04
N GLU A 35 -0.87 -4.94 7.80
CA GLU A 35 -1.23 -6.25 8.33
C GLU A 35 -0.38 -7.35 7.71
N LYS A 36 -0.16 -7.28 6.39
CA LYS A 36 0.71 -8.24 5.71
C LYS A 36 2.13 -8.14 6.24
N LEU A 37 2.59 -6.93 6.50
CA LEU A 37 3.92 -6.70 7.05
C LEU A 37 4.06 -7.33 8.43
N GLU A 38 3.05 -7.18 9.29
CA GLU A 38 3.08 -7.80 10.62
C GLU A 38 3.13 -9.31 10.54
N ASN A 39 2.37 -9.90 9.60
CA ASN A 39 2.40 -11.34 9.39
C ASN A 39 3.79 -11.78 8.92
N LEU A 40 4.40 -11.02 8.03
CA LEU A 40 5.74 -11.34 7.56
C LEU A 40 6.78 -11.22 8.66
N LYS A 41 6.67 -10.19 9.49
CA LYS A 41 7.58 -10.03 10.63
C LYS A 41 7.45 -11.20 11.59
N SER A 42 6.24 -11.68 11.82
CA SER A 42 6.02 -12.85 12.67
C SER A 42 6.70 -14.08 12.10
N ALA A 43 6.61 -14.28 10.79
CA ALA A 43 7.27 -15.40 10.14
C ALA A 43 8.80 -15.29 10.27
N ILE A 44 9.35 -14.10 10.11
CA ILE A 44 10.77 -13.87 10.26
C ILE A 44 11.23 -14.18 11.69
N ASN A 45 10.44 -13.73 12.68
CA ASN A 45 10.78 -13.97 14.08
C ASN A 45 10.72 -15.45 14.43
N ALA A 46 9.79 -16.18 13.82
CA ALA A 46 9.68 -17.62 14.06
C ALA A 46 10.90 -18.37 13.54
N ASN A 47 11.56 -17.81 12.52
CA ASN A 47 12.80 -18.34 11.96
C ASN A 47 12.71 -19.85 11.70
N PRO A 48 11.75 -20.30 10.87
CA PRO A 48 11.52 -21.74 10.67
C PRO A 48 12.67 -22.42 9.97
N ASP A 49 13.04 -23.61 10.43
CA ASP A 49 14.13 -24.39 9.84
C ASP A 49 13.82 -24.87 8.43
N SER A 50 12.54 -24.99 8.12
CA SER A 50 12.11 -25.51 6.80
C SER A 50 12.33 -24.49 5.67
N VAL A 51 12.66 -23.26 5.98
CA VAL A 51 12.86 -22.20 4.99
C VAL A 51 14.34 -21.97 4.82
N SER A 52 14.79 -21.87 3.56
CA SER A 52 16.21 -21.66 3.26
C SER A 52 16.67 -20.29 3.74
N GLU A 53 17.97 -20.18 4.00
CA GLU A 53 18.57 -18.91 4.40
C GLU A 53 18.37 -17.83 3.34
N LYS A 54 18.47 -18.24 2.07
CA LYS A 54 18.24 -17.31 0.96
C LYS A 54 16.83 -16.73 1.02
N ASN A 55 15.84 -17.58 1.26
CA ASN A 55 14.46 -17.13 1.32
C ASN A 55 14.21 -16.25 2.53
N LYS A 56 14.86 -16.55 3.66
CA LYS A 56 14.77 -15.69 4.84
C LYS A 56 15.30 -14.30 4.57
N GLU A 57 16.39 -14.20 3.81
CA GLU A 57 16.94 -12.90 3.42
C GLU A 57 15.97 -12.14 2.53
N LEU A 58 15.30 -12.84 1.61
CA LEU A 58 14.30 -12.21 0.75
C LEU A 58 13.10 -11.72 1.56
N TRP A 59 12.72 -12.48 2.58
CA TRP A 59 11.67 -12.04 3.50
C TRP A 59 12.02 -10.71 4.16
N LYS A 60 13.28 -10.57 4.58
CA LYS A 60 13.73 -9.34 5.24
C LYS A 60 13.72 -8.17 4.27
N LYS A 61 14.12 -8.39 3.02
CA LYS A 61 14.06 -7.36 1.99
C LYS A 61 12.63 -6.95 1.72
N GLN A 62 11.74 -7.93 1.65
CA GLN A 62 10.32 -7.67 1.41
C GLN A 62 9.73 -6.86 2.56
N ALA A 63 10.06 -7.21 3.79
CA ALA A 63 9.57 -6.49 4.96
C ALA A 63 10.02 -5.03 4.93
N LYS A 64 11.26 -4.79 4.55
CA LYS A 64 11.78 -3.43 4.44
C LYS A 64 11.03 -2.63 3.38
N ALA A 65 10.80 -3.24 2.21
CA ALA A 65 10.08 -2.57 1.14
C ALA A 65 8.64 -2.26 1.55
N MET A 66 8.00 -3.19 2.25
CA MET A 66 6.63 -2.99 2.72
C MET A 66 6.56 -1.87 3.76
N GLN A 67 7.57 -1.79 4.64
CA GLN A 67 7.61 -0.73 5.62
C GLN A 67 7.73 0.64 4.94
N GLU A 68 8.59 0.75 3.94
CA GLU A 68 8.75 1.99 3.19
C GLU A 68 7.46 2.36 2.48
N TYR A 69 6.77 1.38 1.94
CA TYR A 69 5.50 1.62 1.27
C TYR A 69 4.44 2.14 2.25
N VAL A 70 4.34 1.50 3.42
CA VAL A 70 3.41 1.95 4.46
C VAL A 70 3.72 3.39 4.88
N ASP A 71 5.01 3.71 5.02
CA ASP A 71 5.44 5.05 5.42
C ASP A 71 5.05 6.09 4.37
N VAL A 72 5.26 5.78 3.09
CA VAL A 72 4.91 6.69 2.00
C VAL A 72 3.39 6.91 1.95
N LEU A 73 2.61 5.85 2.13
CA LEU A 73 1.16 6.00 2.16
C LEU A 73 0.72 6.91 3.30
N GLY A 74 1.37 6.80 4.45
CA GLY A 74 1.09 7.68 5.58
C GLY A 74 1.40 9.13 5.26
N GLU A 75 2.53 9.38 4.57
CA GLU A 75 2.91 10.73 4.18
C GLU A 75 1.95 11.31 3.15
N ARG A 76 1.49 10.49 2.22
CA ARG A 76 0.51 10.94 1.23
C ARG A 76 -0.80 11.34 1.90
N ILE A 77 -1.22 10.57 2.89
CA ILE A 77 -2.44 10.87 3.64
C ILE A 77 -2.28 12.20 4.37
N LYS A 78 -1.14 12.41 5.02
CA LYS A 78 -0.87 13.67 5.74
C LYS A 78 -0.91 14.86 4.79
N ASP A 79 -0.34 14.70 3.61
CA ASP A 79 -0.33 15.76 2.62
C ASP A 79 -1.75 16.13 2.21
N LEU A 80 -2.60 15.12 2.00
CA LEU A 80 -3.99 15.37 1.60
C LEU A 80 -4.81 16.02 2.71
N ILE A 81 -4.49 15.73 3.97
CA ILE A 81 -5.14 16.34 5.11
C ILE A 81 -4.64 17.78 5.31
N GLY A 82 -3.44 18.08 4.85
CA GLY A 82 -2.88 19.42 4.97
C GLY A 82 -1.95 19.59 6.15
N GLU A 83 -1.40 18.50 6.64
CA GLU A 83 -0.44 18.56 7.76
C GLU A 83 1.00 18.61 7.30
#